data_dcdbe01659de5dff3d8ed9b2eff7d3a3
#
_entry.id   dcdbe01659de5dff3d8ed9b2eff7d3a3
#
_cell.length_a   1.000
_cell.length_b   1.000
_cell.length_c   1.000
_cell.angle_alpha   90.00
_cell.angle_beta   90.00
_cell.angle_gamma   90.00
#
_symmetry.space_group_name_H-M   'P 1'
#
loop_
_entity.id
_entity.type
_entity.pdbx_description
1 polymer ?
#
loop_
_entity_poly.entity_id
_entity_poly.type
_entity_poly.pdbx_seq_one_letter_code
_entity_poly.pdbx_strand_id
1 'polypeptide(L)'
;MEHKTRILFVCHGNICRSPMAEFILKALVRARGIENEYFIESAAVSDEEYGNPIYPPARRCLNQHGVLFDKGKTARTITAADYDRFDRIICMDSSNLRWLRRIIPDDPQKKVHLMMSYTGSGRDVADPWYTGDFERTFQDILAGCEAMLGKEA
;
A
#
# COMPACT_ATOMS: atom_id res chain seq x y z
N MET A 1 3.49 25.40 -10.25
CA MET A 1 3.14 23.99 -10.49
C MET A 1 3.25 23.20 -9.20
N GLU A 2 2.18 22.57 -8.82
CA GLU A 2 2.15 21.86 -7.57
C GLU A 2 2.75 20.45 -7.73
N HIS A 3 3.58 20.08 -6.77
CA HIS A 3 4.18 18.77 -6.73
C HIS A 3 3.28 17.83 -5.93
N LYS A 4 2.88 16.71 -6.53
CA LYS A 4 2.13 15.68 -5.81
C LYS A 4 3.08 14.77 -5.06
N THR A 5 2.68 14.38 -3.86
CA THR A 5 3.37 13.32 -3.13
C THR A 5 2.95 11.98 -3.74
N ARG A 6 3.90 11.22 -4.25
CA ARG A 6 3.64 9.97 -4.96
C ARG A 6 3.97 8.79 -4.07
N ILE A 7 2.96 7.99 -3.78
CA ILE A 7 3.06 6.89 -2.82
C ILE A 7 2.71 5.56 -3.50
N LEU A 8 3.59 4.58 -3.35
CA LEU A 8 3.39 3.23 -3.85
C LEU A 8 3.34 2.25 -2.68
N PHE A 9 2.20 1.60 -2.49
CA PHE A 9 2.08 0.53 -1.51
C PHE A 9 2.46 -0.81 -2.13
N VAL A 10 3.17 -1.63 -1.37
CA VAL A 10 3.73 -2.88 -1.88
C VAL A 10 3.42 -4.01 -0.92
N CYS A 11 2.96 -5.14 -1.45
CA CYS A 11 2.86 -6.39 -0.70
C CYS A 11 3.30 -7.53 -1.61
N HIS A 12 3.14 -8.78 -1.18
CA HIS A 12 3.65 -9.90 -1.95
C HIS A 12 2.96 -10.04 -3.31
N GLY A 13 1.62 -10.09 -3.33
CA GLY A 13 0.86 -10.39 -4.55
C GLY A 13 0.06 -9.25 -5.15
N ASN A 14 -0.10 -8.15 -4.44
CA ASN A 14 -0.91 -6.99 -4.88
C ASN A 14 -2.38 -7.34 -5.12
N ILE A 15 -2.94 -8.24 -4.32
CA ILE A 15 -4.38 -8.56 -4.38
C ILE A 15 -5.11 -8.35 -3.04
N CYS A 16 -4.39 -8.18 -1.94
CA CYS A 16 -4.98 -7.97 -0.61
C CYS A 16 -4.48 -6.68 0.03
N ARG A 17 -3.34 -6.73 0.73
CA ARG A 17 -2.87 -5.62 1.58
C ARG A 17 -2.56 -4.35 0.81
N SER A 18 -1.77 -4.42 -0.25
CA SER A 18 -1.38 -3.21 -0.96
C SER A 18 -2.54 -2.53 -1.69
N PRO A 19 -3.46 -3.25 -2.35
CA PRO A 19 -4.62 -2.54 -2.92
C PRO A 19 -5.56 -2.00 -1.83
N MET A 20 -5.71 -2.70 -0.69
CA MET A 20 -6.48 -2.14 0.43
C MET A 20 -5.86 -0.82 0.88
N ALA A 21 -4.54 -0.76 1.05
CA ALA A 21 -3.85 0.47 1.45
C ALA A 21 -4.03 1.58 0.41
N GLU A 22 -3.93 1.25 -0.86
CA GLU A 22 -4.14 2.22 -1.94
C GLU A 22 -5.49 2.91 -1.80
N PHE A 23 -6.56 2.12 -1.66
CA PHE A 23 -7.91 2.69 -1.65
C PHE A 23 -8.28 3.30 -0.30
N ILE A 24 -7.74 2.79 0.81
CA ILE A 24 -7.91 3.43 2.12
C ILE A 24 -7.27 4.82 2.12
N LEU A 25 -6.03 4.95 1.63
CA LEU A 25 -5.38 6.26 1.60
C LEU A 25 -6.09 7.21 0.64
N LYS A 26 -6.53 6.72 -0.52
CA LYS A 26 -7.32 7.53 -1.45
C LYS A 26 -8.60 8.07 -0.78
N ALA A 27 -9.27 7.24 0.00
CA ALA A 27 -10.47 7.66 0.73
C ALA A 27 -10.15 8.72 1.78
N LEU A 28 -9.04 8.55 2.50
CA LEU A 28 -8.64 9.50 3.55
C LEU A 28 -8.29 10.87 2.97
N VAL A 29 -7.49 10.92 1.90
CA VAL A 29 -7.11 12.20 1.30
C VAL A 29 -8.30 12.89 0.66
N ARG A 30 -9.24 12.12 0.10
CA ARG A 30 -10.49 12.67 -0.45
C ARG A 30 -11.34 13.29 0.66
N ALA A 31 -11.48 12.61 1.78
CA ALA A 31 -12.25 13.10 2.92
C ALA A 31 -11.66 14.39 3.50
N ARG A 32 -10.34 14.57 3.36
CA ARG A 32 -9.66 15.80 3.83
C ARG A 32 -9.59 16.89 2.77
N GLY A 33 -10.08 16.63 1.57
CA GLY A 33 -10.05 17.58 0.47
C GLY A 33 -8.66 17.81 -0.12
N ILE A 34 -7.74 16.87 0.06
CA ILE A 34 -6.35 17.00 -0.41
C ILE A 34 -5.98 15.95 -1.45
N GLU A 35 -6.97 15.31 -2.08
CA GLU A 35 -6.72 14.26 -3.08
C GLU A 35 -5.85 14.73 -4.24
N ASN A 36 -5.88 16.02 -4.57
CA ASN A 36 -5.07 16.55 -5.67
C ASN A 36 -3.59 16.70 -5.30
N GLU A 37 -3.26 16.54 -4.03
CA GLU A 37 -1.86 16.61 -3.55
C GLU A 37 -1.18 15.25 -3.54
N TYR A 38 -1.90 14.18 -3.87
CA TYR A 38 -1.38 12.81 -3.80
C TYR A 38 -1.60 12.05 -5.08
N PHE A 39 -0.60 11.23 -5.43
CA PHE A 39 -0.70 10.23 -6.48
C PHE A 39 -0.40 8.87 -5.82
N ILE A 40 -1.38 7.97 -5.80
CA ILE A 40 -1.32 6.75 -5.00
C ILE A 40 -1.56 5.54 -5.89
N GLU A 41 -0.65 4.57 -5.82
CA GLU A 41 -0.78 3.29 -6.52
C GLU A 41 -0.33 2.15 -5.61
N SER A 42 -0.47 0.93 -6.10
CA SER A 42 0.02 -0.26 -5.41
C SER A 42 0.59 -1.27 -6.41
N ALA A 43 1.49 -2.12 -5.92
CA ALA A 43 2.18 -3.10 -6.73
C ALA A 43 2.60 -4.31 -5.87
N ALA A 44 3.09 -5.36 -6.53
CA ALA A 44 3.57 -6.57 -5.89
C ALA A 44 5.09 -6.69 -6.02
N VAL A 45 5.71 -7.42 -5.09
CA VAL A 45 7.12 -7.80 -5.22
C VAL A 45 7.29 -9.11 -5.98
N SER A 46 6.20 -9.84 -6.25
CA SER A 46 6.23 -11.07 -7.06
C SER A 46 5.25 -10.94 -8.23
N ASP A 47 5.36 -11.85 -9.17
CA ASP A 47 4.45 -11.91 -10.32
C ASP A 47 3.41 -13.02 -10.19
N GLU A 48 3.31 -13.64 -9.01
CA GLU A 48 2.43 -14.79 -8.78
C GLU A 48 0.97 -14.51 -9.11
N GLU A 49 0.51 -13.27 -8.82
CA GLU A 49 -0.88 -12.85 -9.04
C GLU A 49 -1.01 -11.84 -10.18
N TYR A 50 0.02 -11.68 -11.01
CA TYR A 50 0.01 -10.67 -12.07
C TYR A 50 -1.26 -10.75 -12.91
N GLY A 51 -1.91 -9.61 -13.05
CA GLY A 51 -3.14 -9.50 -13.84
C GLY A 51 -4.42 -9.89 -13.09
N ASN A 52 -4.32 -10.43 -11.88
CA ASN A 52 -5.49 -10.84 -11.11
C ASN A 52 -6.15 -9.66 -10.40
N PRO A 53 -7.49 -9.70 -10.23
CA PRO A 53 -8.20 -8.63 -9.54
C PRO A 53 -7.97 -8.68 -8.03
N ILE A 54 -8.46 -7.63 -7.35
CA ILE A 54 -8.45 -7.61 -5.89
C ILE A 54 -9.21 -8.84 -5.37
N TYR A 55 -8.60 -9.53 -4.40
CA TYR A 55 -9.13 -10.76 -3.83
C TYR A 55 -10.53 -10.51 -3.23
N PRO A 56 -11.52 -11.38 -3.50
CA PRO A 56 -12.90 -11.09 -3.07
C PRO A 56 -13.09 -10.75 -1.59
N PRO A 57 -12.47 -11.44 -0.62
CA PRO A 57 -12.59 -11.04 0.79
C PRO A 57 -12.06 -9.64 1.07
N ALA A 58 -11.00 -9.21 0.37
CA ALA A 58 -10.49 -7.84 0.51
C ALA A 58 -11.51 -6.84 -0.01
N ARG A 59 -12.14 -7.12 -1.14
CA ARG A 59 -13.21 -6.27 -1.68
C ARG A 59 -14.38 -6.16 -0.72
N ARG A 60 -14.79 -7.29 -0.14
CA ARG A 60 -15.89 -7.29 0.84
C ARG A 60 -15.55 -6.41 2.04
N CYS A 61 -14.32 -6.51 2.53
CA CYS A 61 -13.87 -5.70 3.67
C CYS A 61 -13.92 -4.21 3.33
N LEU A 62 -13.42 -3.82 2.17
CA LEU A 62 -13.48 -2.42 1.72
C LEU A 62 -14.94 -1.95 1.61
N ASN A 63 -15.81 -2.76 1.03
CA ASN A 63 -17.24 -2.44 0.91
C ASN A 63 -17.91 -2.26 2.28
N GLN A 64 -17.58 -3.12 3.25
CA GLN A 64 -18.14 -3.05 4.58
C GLN A 64 -17.80 -1.74 5.28
N HIS A 65 -16.64 -1.17 4.97
CA HIS A 65 -16.19 0.11 5.53
C HIS A 65 -16.53 1.30 4.64
N GLY A 66 -17.26 1.09 3.55
CA GLY A 66 -17.64 2.18 2.66
C GLY A 66 -16.48 2.77 1.87
N VAL A 67 -15.41 2.02 1.70
CA VAL A 67 -14.23 2.49 0.95
C VAL A 67 -14.42 2.17 -0.52
N LEU A 68 -14.42 3.21 -1.36
CA LEU A 68 -14.52 3.05 -2.80
C LEU A 68 -13.22 2.49 -3.36
N PHE A 69 -13.33 1.62 -4.34
CA PHE A 69 -12.16 1.08 -5.03
C PHE A 69 -12.46 0.87 -6.51
N ASP A 70 -11.41 0.85 -7.31
CA ASP A 70 -11.51 0.59 -8.74
C ASP A 70 -11.67 -0.91 -8.96
N LYS A 71 -12.83 -1.32 -9.46
CA LYS A 71 -13.14 -2.73 -9.71
C LYS A 71 -12.27 -3.32 -10.83
N GLY A 72 -11.71 -2.47 -11.69
CA GLY A 72 -10.81 -2.88 -12.76
C GLY A 72 -9.35 -2.99 -12.35
N LYS A 73 -9.04 -2.68 -11.09
CA LYS A 73 -7.66 -2.80 -10.59
C LYS A 73 -7.19 -4.24 -10.67
N THR A 74 -6.02 -4.45 -11.30
CA THR A 74 -5.37 -5.75 -11.36
C THR A 74 -3.95 -5.65 -10.82
N ALA A 75 -3.43 -6.78 -10.34
CA ALA A 75 -2.09 -6.83 -9.78
C ALA A 75 -1.03 -6.55 -10.84
N ARG A 76 -0.04 -5.73 -10.47
CA ARG A 76 1.16 -5.51 -11.26
C ARG A 76 2.39 -5.70 -10.40
N THR A 77 3.51 -6.03 -11.02
CA THR A 77 4.78 -6.18 -10.31
C THR A 77 5.55 -4.88 -10.33
N ILE A 78 6.14 -4.51 -9.17
CA ILE A 78 7.00 -3.35 -9.07
C ILE A 78 8.26 -3.54 -9.94
N THR A 79 8.77 -2.46 -10.50
CA THR A 79 10.00 -2.48 -11.30
C THR A 79 11.02 -1.49 -10.72
N ALA A 80 12.26 -1.61 -11.16
CA ALA A 80 13.32 -0.69 -10.72
C ALA A 80 12.98 0.77 -11.05
N ALA A 81 12.28 1.00 -12.17
CA ALA A 81 11.87 2.35 -12.58
C ALA A 81 10.90 2.99 -11.58
N ASP A 82 10.15 2.20 -10.82
CA ASP A 82 9.23 2.73 -9.82
C ASP A 82 9.96 3.52 -8.72
N TYR A 83 11.22 3.21 -8.47
CA TYR A 83 11.98 3.93 -7.45
C TYR A 83 12.03 5.44 -7.75
N ASP A 84 12.23 5.81 -9.01
CA ASP A 84 12.27 7.22 -9.40
C ASP A 84 10.89 7.84 -9.54
N ARG A 85 9.87 7.02 -9.80
CA ARG A 85 8.51 7.49 -10.01
C ARG A 85 7.77 7.85 -8.74
N PHE A 86 8.17 7.27 -7.60
CA PHE A 86 7.47 7.45 -6.34
C PHE A 86 8.37 8.09 -5.28
N ASP A 87 7.75 8.85 -4.40
CA ASP A 87 8.46 9.52 -3.28
C ASP A 87 8.54 8.59 -2.06
N ARG A 88 7.58 7.68 -1.92
CA ARG A 88 7.53 6.69 -0.83
C ARG A 88 7.14 5.35 -1.42
N ILE A 89 7.85 4.30 -1.00
CA ILE A 89 7.53 2.92 -1.31
C ILE A 89 7.28 2.23 0.02
N ILE A 90 6.04 1.84 0.28
CA ILE A 90 5.62 1.38 1.59
C ILE A 90 5.28 -0.11 1.55
N CYS A 91 6.06 -0.92 2.23
CA CYS A 91 5.88 -2.36 2.32
C CYS A 91 5.05 -2.74 3.54
N MET A 92 4.36 -3.86 3.47
CA MET A 92 3.48 -4.31 4.55
C MET A 92 4.22 -5.10 5.61
N ASP A 93 5.28 -5.82 5.23
CA ASP A 93 6.02 -6.65 6.17
C ASP A 93 7.48 -6.81 5.77
N SER A 94 8.25 -7.45 6.64
CA SER A 94 9.70 -7.66 6.44
C SER A 94 9.99 -8.54 5.24
N SER A 95 9.09 -9.49 4.93
CA SER A 95 9.24 -10.36 3.76
C SER A 95 9.17 -9.54 2.48
N ASN A 96 8.25 -8.58 2.43
CA ASN A 96 8.15 -7.67 1.27
C ASN A 96 9.46 -6.90 1.06
N LEU A 97 10.09 -6.44 2.15
CA LEU A 97 11.36 -5.74 2.06
C LEU A 97 12.46 -6.62 1.46
N ARG A 98 12.53 -7.88 1.89
CA ARG A 98 13.54 -8.81 1.38
C ARG A 98 13.35 -9.06 -0.11
N TRP A 99 12.12 -9.27 -0.55
CA TRP A 99 11.81 -9.47 -1.97
C TRP A 99 12.10 -8.20 -2.79
N LEU A 100 11.75 -7.04 -2.22
CA LEU A 100 11.95 -5.76 -2.89
C LEU A 100 13.43 -5.52 -3.22
N ARG A 101 14.33 -5.95 -2.33
CA ARG A 101 15.77 -5.76 -2.53
C ARG A 101 16.32 -6.52 -3.73
N ARG A 102 15.60 -7.51 -4.24
CA ARG A 102 15.98 -8.20 -5.47
C ARG A 102 15.69 -7.37 -6.71
N ILE A 103 14.76 -6.43 -6.61
CA ILE A 103 14.31 -5.58 -7.71
C ILE A 103 14.94 -4.20 -7.59
N ILE A 104 14.96 -3.65 -6.38
CA ILE A 104 15.52 -2.35 -6.03
C ILE A 104 16.53 -2.59 -4.91
N PRO A 105 17.81 -2.89 -5.26
CA PRO A 105 18.79 -3.30 -4.26
C PRO A 105 19.21 -2.19 -3.30
N ASP A 106 19.17 -0.94 -3.73
CA ASP A 106 19.62 0.19 -2.93
C ASP A 106 18.52 1.21 -2.73
N ASP A 107 18.56 1.90 -1.60
CA ASP A 107 17.59 2.96 -1.27
C ASP A 107 18.33 4.22 -0.82
N PRO A 108 19.07 4.87 -1.74
CA PRO A 108 19.89 6.03 -1.35
C PRO A 108 19.06 7.22 -0.91
N GLN A 109 17.83 7.37 -1.39
CA GLN A 109 16.95 8.48 -1.05
C GLN A 109 16.01 8.17 0.11
N LYS A 110 16.18 7.01 0.75
CA LYS A 110 15.39 6.57 1.91
C LYS A 110 13.88 6.64 1.66
N LYS A 111 13.46 6.11 0.52
CA LYS A 111 12.05 6.08 0.11
C LYS A 111 11.28 4.89 0.67
N VAL A 112 11.97 3.80 1.04
CA VAL A 112 11.34 2.54 1.43
C VAL A 112 11.04 2.53 2.93
N HIS A 113 9.78 2.25 3.27
CA HIS A 113 9.30 2.23 4.65
C HIS A 113 8.38 1.04 4.89
N LEU A 114 8.24 0.64 6.14
CA LEU A 114 7.21 -0.31 6.56
C LEU A 114 5.96 0.44 6.97
N MET A 115 4.79 -0.10 6.61
CA MET A 115 3.50 0.51 6.92
C MET A 115 3.37 0.86 8.39
N MET A 116 3.65 -0.10 9.28
CA MET A 116 3.46 0.11 10.71
C MET A 116 4.52 0.97 11.36
N SER A 117 5.63 1.27 10.67
CA SER A 117 6.64 2.18 11.21
C SER A 117 6.07 3.58 11.47
N TYR A 118 5.07 3.99 10.71
CA TYR A 118 4.43 5.29 10.92
C TYR A 118 3.68 5.37 12.24
N THR A 119 3.29 4.25 12.80
CA THR A 119 2.62 4.19 14.11
C THR A 119 3.61 4.07 15.27
N GLY A 120 4.91 4.04 14.98
CA GLY A 120 5.95 3.83 15.99
C GLY A 120 6.19 2.36 16.31
N SER A 121 5.55 1.43 15.60
CA SER A 121 5.69 0.00 15.79
C SER A 121 6.65 -0.61 14.78
N GLY A 122 7.40 -1.63 15.18
CA GLY A 122 8.22 -2.40 14.26
C GLY A 122 7.52 -3.64 13.70
N ARG A 123 6.24 -3.86 14.05
CA ARG A 123 5.55 -5.07 13.64
C ARG A 123 5.06 -5.01 12.19
N ASP A 124 4.84 -6.19 11.63
CA ASP A 124 4.32 -6.34 10.27
C ASP A 124 2.79 -6.18 10.26
N VAL A 125 2.24 -5.83 9.09
CA VAL A 125 0.81 -6.01 8.84
C VAL A 125 0.63 -7.48 8.48
N ALA A 126 -0.14 -8.21 9.29
CA ALA A 126 -0.36 -9.64 9.07
C ALA A 126 -1.02 -9.89 7.70
N ASP A 127 -0.59 -10.96 7.04
CA ASP A 127 -1.12 -11.29 5.72
C ASP A 127 -2.47 -12.02 5.89
N PRO A 128 -3.58 -11.41 5.43
CA PRO A 128 -4.90 -11.98 5.63
C PRO A 128 -5.14 -13.22 4.78
N TRP A 129 -4.30 -13.47 3.77
CA TRP A 129 -4.33 -14.73 3.03
C TRP A 129 -4.14 -15.92 3.97
N TYR A 130 -3.25 -15.76 4.96
CA TYR A 130 -2.97 -16.81 5.94
C TYR A 130 -3.84 -16.74 7.18
N THR A 131 -4.12 -15.54 7.69
CA THR A 131 -4.89 -15.38 8.93
C THR A 131 -6.40 -15.45 8.71
N GLY A 132 -6.87 -15.08 7.54
CA GLY A 132 -8.29 -14.93 7.25
C GLY A 132 -8.91 -13.68 7.90
N ASP A 133 -8.13 -12.90 8.64
CA ASP A 133 -8.63 -11.74 9.39
C ASP A 133 -8.42 -10.45 8.61
N PHE A 134 -9.31 -10.18 7.66
CA PHE A 134 -9.24 -8.98 6.82
C PHE A 134 -9.57 -7.72 7.61
N GLU A 135 -10.40 -7.83 8.64
CA GLU A 135 -10.73 -6.68 9.47
C GLU A 135 -9.51 -6.17 10.23
N ARG A 136 -8.72 -7.07 10.80
CA ARG A 136 -7.49 -6.68 11.49
C ARG A 136 -6.51 -6.01 10.52
N THR A 137 -6.36 -6.59 9.33
CA THR A 137 -5.51 -6.00 8.29
C THR A 137 -6.00 -4.61 7.93
N PHE A 138 -7.30 -4.43 7.77
CA PHE A 138 -7.90 -3.14 7.48
C PHE A 138 -7.57 -2.12 8.57
N GLN A 139 -7.76 -2.48 9.84
CA GLN A 139 -7.50 -1.56 10.96
C GLN A 139 -6.03 -1.19 11.06
N ASP A 140 -5.12 -2.13 10.84
CA ASP A 140 -3.69 -1.83 10.84
C ASP A 140 -3.32 -0.86 9.72
N ILE A 141 -3.80 -1.10 8.52
CA ILE A 141 -3.53 -0.24 7.37
C ILE A 141 -4.13 1.14 7.58
N LEU A 142 -5.36 1.21 8.08
CA LEU A 142 -5.99 2.49 8.38
C LEU A 142 -5.16 3.29 9.38
N ALA A 143 -4.73 2.66 10.47
CA ALA A 143 -3.90 3.32 11.47
C ALA A 143 -2.58 3.81 10.87
N GLY A 144 -1.93 3.00 10.04
CA GLY A 144 -0.69 3.39 9.37
C GLY A 144 -0.89 4.55 8.41
N CYS A 145 -1.96 4.53 7.63
CA CYS A 145 -2.26 5.62 6.69
C CYS A 145 -2.57 6.91 7.43
N GLU A 146 -3.34 6.86 8.50
CA GLU A 146 -3.65 8.05 9.31
C GLU A 146 -2.39 8.62 9.95
N ALA A 147 -1.53 7.76 10.48
CA ALA A 147 -0.27 8.20 11.08
C ALA A 147 0.66 8.82 10.03
N MET A 148 0.71 8.25 8.83
CA MET A 148 1.51 8.78 7.72
C MET A 148 1.04 10.18 7.34
N LEU A 149 -0.27 10.38 7.20
CA LEU A 149 -0.81 11.69 6.87
C LEU A 149 -0.54 12.71 7.97
N GLY A 150 -0.57 12.30 9.23
CA GLY A 150 -0.21 13.16 10.34
C GLY A 150 1.23 13.63 10.30
N LYS A 151 2.15 12.79 9.83
CA LYS A 151 3.57 13.14 9.70
C LYS A 151 3.86 13.96 8.44
N GLU A 152 3.04 13.82 7.42
CA GLU A 152 3.18 14.55 6.16
C GLU A 152 2.58 15.95 6.25
N ALA A 153 1.71 16.18 7.22
CA ALA A 153 1.00 17.45 7.36
C ALA A 153 1.88 18.61 7.79
#